data_4d8ce5fdd76dc3e9ea91848498cb2205
#
_entry.id   4d8ce5fdd76dc3e9ea91848498cb2205
#
_cell.length_a   1.000
_cell.length_b   1.000
_cell.length_c   1.000
_cell.angle_alpha   90.00
_cell.angle_beta   90.00
_cell.angle_gamma   90.00
#
_symmetry.space_group_name_H-M   'P 1'
#
loop_
_entity.id
_entity.type
_entity.pdbx_description
1 polymer ?
#
loop_
_entity_poly.entity_id
_entity_poly.type
_entity_poly.pdbx_seq_one_letter_code
_entity_poly.pdbx_strand_id
1 'polypeptide(L)'
;MSKIGRKPIDVGSAKIEIKGQQIHYSGKKGTGVYVLPEGMIAKLEGTALSLSFEGAKSNDTNRIWGLHRALLANAIKGSQQEFERTVIITGLGFKAAVAGAKVTFSLGFSHKIDFALPKEISLEVDKTGQRLIFKSSDRELLGLVCSQVRALRPPEPYKGTGIKFENEVIVRKAGKTKASA
;
A
#
# COMPACT_ATOMS: atom_id res chain seq x y z
N MET A 1 -9.65 -21.81 13.39
CA MET A 1 -10.20 -21.31 12.12
C MET A 1 -9.95 -19.82 11.95
N SER A 2 -9.56 -19.34 10.75
CA SER A 2 -9.27 -17.93 10.47
C SER A 2 -10.55 -17.08 10.51
N LYS A 3 -10.60 -16.07 11.40
CA LYS A 3 -11.71 -15.10 11.42
C LYS A 3 -11.75 -14.24 10.13
N ILE A 4 -10.58 -13.97 9.53
CA ILE A 4 -10.45 -13.20 8.28
C ILE A 4 -10.89 -14.05 7.09
N GLY A 5 -10.45 -15.30 7.00
CA GLY A 5 -10.78 -16.19 5.88
C GLY A 5 -12.29 -16.42 5.69
N ARG A 6 -13.04 -16.45 6.78
CA ARG A 6 -14.51 -16.66 6.74
C ARG A 6 -15.32 -15.46 6.24
N LYS A 7 -14.76 -14.25 6.29
CA LYS A 7 -15.51 -13.06 5.87
C LYS A 7 -15.70 -13.08 4.35
N PRO A 8 -16.92 -12.96 3.85
CA PRO A 8 -17.14 -12.81 2.42
C PRO A 8 -16.44 -11.54 1.91
N ILE A 9 -16.08 -11.54 0.65
CA ILE A 9 -15.51 -10.40 -0.05
C ILE A 9 -16.64 -9.75 -0.83
N ASP A 10 -16.90 -8.48 -0.56
CA ASP A 10 -17.83 -7.71 -1.35
C ASP A 10 -17.22 -7.39 -2.71
N VAL A 11 -17.88 -7.85 -3.77
CA VAL A 11 -17.46 -7.67 -5.15
C VAL A 11 -17.84 -6.27 -5.67
N GLY A 12 -18.86 -5.64 -5.07
CA GLY A 12 -19.35 -4.33 -5.49
C GLY A 12 -19.71 -4.28 -6.98
N SER A 13 -19.08 -3.38 -7.73
CA SER A 13 -19.31 -3.19 -9.18
C SER A 13 -18.36 -3.98 -10.08
N ALA A 14 -17.40 -4.74 -9.52
CA ALA A 14 -16.47 -5.52 -10.31
C ALA A 14 -17.14 -6.77 -10.89
N LYS A 15 -16.78 -7.12 -12.13
CA LYS A 15 -17.16 -8.39 -12.75
C LYS A 15 -16.15 -9.45 -12.33
N ILE A 16 -16.63 -10.61 -11.89
CA ILE A 16 -15.80 -11.76 -11.51
C ILE A 16 -16.18 -12.97 -12.32
N GLU A 17 -15.18 -13.63 -12.87
CA GLU A 17 -15.27 -14.94 -13.51
C GLU A 17 -14.33 -15.91 -12.82
N ILE A 18 -14.86 -17.05 -12.38
CA ILE A 18 -14.08 -18.10 -11.72
C ILE A 18 -13.82 -19.21 -12.74
N LYS A 19 -12.54 -19.47 -13.04
CA LYS A 19 -12.09 -20.54 -13.95
C LYS A 19 -11.14 -21.48 -13.17
N GLY A 20 -11.72 -22.47 -12.52
CA GLY A 20 -10.96 -23.39 -11.66
C GLY A 20 -10.29 -22.64 -10.51
N GLN A 21 -8.95 -22.61 -10.48
CA GLN A 21 -8.16 -21.91 -9.48
C GLN A 21 -7.85 -20.44 -9.84
N GLN A 22 -8.27 -19.98 -11.02
CA GLN A 22 -8.06 -18.61 -11.47
C GLN A 22 -9.34 -17.79 -11.31
N ILE A 23 -9.21 -16.65 -10.65
CA ILE A 23 -10.26 -15.66 -10.49
C ILE A 23 -9.90 -14.45 -11.34
N HIS A 24 -10.63 -14.28 -12.44
CA HIS A 24 -10.55 -13.10 -13.28
C HIS A 24 -11.44 -12.02 -12.69
N TYR A 25 -10.90 -10.84 -12.47
CA TYR A 25 -11.65 -9.69 -11.98
C TYR A 25 -11.45 -8.50 -12.90
N SER A 26 -12.52 -7.75 -13.12
CA SER A 26 -12.53 -6.57 -13.98
C SER A 26 -13.34 -5.46 -13.30
N GLY A 27 -12.70 -4.34 -13.04
CA GLY A 27 -13.29 -3.14 -12.47
C GLY A 27 -13.08 -1.90 -13.35
N LYS A 28 -13.51 -0.74 -12.87
CA LYS A 28 -13.38 0.54 -13.58
C LYS A 28 -11.93 0.99 -13.75
N LYS A 29 -11.04 0.62 -12.83
CA LYS A 29 -9.64 1.08 -12.76
C LYS A 29 -8.62 0.04 -13.19
N GLY A 30 -9.03 -1.22 -13.32
CA GLY A 30 -8.12 -2.28 -13.74
C GLY A 30 -8.78 -3.63 -13.88
N THR A 31 -8.07 -4.51 -14.57
CA THR A 31 -8.42 -5.91 -14.74
C THR A 31 -7.24 -6.75 -14.29
N GLY A 32 -7.49 -7.93 -13.76
CA GLY A 32 -6.42 -8.82 -13.35
C GLY A 32 -6.89 -10.25 -13.17
N VAL A 33 -5.94 -11.12 -12.93
CA VAL A 33 -6.16 -12.53 -12.65
C VAL A 33 -5.49 -12.87 -11.34
N TYR A 34 -6.23 -13.45 -10.42
CA TYR A 34 -5.71 -13.93 -9.15
C TYR A 34 -5.71 -15.46 -9.14
N VAL A 35 -4.56 -16.05 -8.85
CA VAL A 35 -4.42 -17.51 -8.79
C VAL A 35 -4.53 -17.96 -7.34
N LEU A 36 -5.48 -18.84 -7.07
CA LEU A 36 -5.66 -19.47 -5.76
C LEU A 36 -4.66 -20.62 -5.58
N PRO A 37 -4.16 -20.85 -4.36
CA PRO A 37 -3.36 -22.03 -4.05
C PRO A 37 -4.20 -23.31 -4.14
N GLU A 38 -3.52 -24.44 -4.28
CA GLU A 38 -4.14 -25.77 -4.34
C GLU A 38 -5.02 -26.03 -3.11
N GLY A 39 -6.17 -26.67 -3.34
CA GLY A 39 -7.16 -26.98 -2.29
C GLY A 39 -8.02 -25.81 -1.85
N MET A 40 -7.85 -24.61 -2.43
CA MET A 40 -8.73 -23.47 -2.16
C MET A 40 -9.80 -23.34 -3.24
N ILE A 41 -11.05 -23.14 -2.82
CA ILE A 41 -12.21 -22.99 -3.71
C ILE A 41 -12.84 -21.63 -3.46
N ALA A 42 -13.20 -20.97 -4.55
CA ALA A 42 -13.99 -19.74 -4.54
C ALA A 42 -15.44 -20.03 -4.94
N LYS A 43 -16.40 -19.46 -4.22
CA LYS A 43 -17.82 -19.49 -4.54
C LYS A 43 -18.36 -18.06 -4.60
N LEU A 44 -19.03 -17.74 -5.68
CA LEU A 44 -19.68 -16.44 -5.87
C LEU A 44 -21.18 -16.60 -5.59
N GLU A 45 -21.71 -15.89 -4.62
CA GLU A 45 -23.12 -15.86 -4.25
C GLU A 45 -23.62 -14.40 -4.39
N GLY A 46 -24.21 -14.11 -5.53
CA GLY A 46 -24.60 -12.74 -5.86
C GLY A 46 -23.40 -11.78 -5.91
N THR A 47 -23.35 -10.82 -4.98
CA THR A 47 -22.24 -9.84 -4.84
C THR A 47 -21.19 -10.24 -3.81
N ALA A 48 -21.32 -11.41 -3.18
CA ALA A 48 -20.42 -11.89 -2.15
C ALA A 48 -19.56 -13.05 -2.67
N LEU A 49 -18.24 -12.85 -2.66
CA LEU A 49 -17.28 -13.90 -3.00
C LEU A 49 -16.76 -14.53 -1.69
N SER A 50 -16.99 -15.82 -1.52
CA SER A 50 -16.50 -16.59 -0.39
C SER A 50 -15.38 -17.54 -0.81
N LEU A 51 -14.36 -17.67 0.04
CA LEU A 51 -13.27 -18.64 -0.12
C LEU A 51 -13.43 -19.76 0.90
N SER A 52 -13.24 -20.99 0.47
CA SER A 52 -13.21 -22.17 1.33
C SER A 52 -11.97 -23.02 1.05
N PHE A 53 -11.60 -23.88 1.97
CA PHE A 53 -10.49 -24.81 1.80
C PHE A 53 -11.04 -26.25 1.82
N GLU A 54 -10.70 -27.06 0.84
CA GLU A 54 -10.97 -28.50 0.84
C GLU A 54 -9.83 -29.23 1.52
N GLY A 55 -10.15 -30.02 2.55
CA GLY A 55 -9.21 -30.90 3.24
C GLY A 55 -9.03 -30.60 4.73
N ALA A 56 -7.98 -31.16 5.32
CA ALA A 56 -7.71 -31.08 6.74
C ALA A 56 -7.39 -29.62 7.18
N LYS A 57 -8.10 -29.17 8.21
CA LYS A 57 -7.91 -27.83 8.79
C LYS A 57 -6.68 -27.81 9.69
N SER A 58 -5.52 -27.48 9.13
CA SER A 58 -4.29 -27.23 9.89
C SER A 58 -4.16 -25.73 10.25
N ASN A 59 -3.20 -25.42 11.11
CA ASN A 59 -2.88 -24.00 11.40
C ASN A 59 -2.34 -23.30 10.15
N ASP A 60 -1.59 -24.00 9.30
CA ASP A 60 -1.03 -23.43 8.09
C ASP A 60 -2.10 -23.18 7.02
N THR A 61 -3.05 -24.10 6.82
CA THR A 61 -4.19 -23.86 5.93
C THR A 61 -5.02 -22.67 6.37
N ASN A 62 -5.20 -22.46 7.69
CA ASN A 62 -5.91 -21.29 8.21
C ASN A 62 -5.17 -19.97 7.95
N ARG A 63 -3.83 -19.97 8.01
CA ARG A 63 -2.99 -18.78 7.70
C ARG A 63 -3.07 -18.43 6.22
N ILE A 64 -2.86 -19.44 5.35
CA ILE A 64 -2.95 -19.31 3.90
C ILE A 64 -4.33 -18.81 3.48
N TRP A 65 -5.40 -19.39 4.02
CA TRP A 65 -6.77 -18.97 3.74
C TRP A 65 -7.02 -17.49 4.07
N GLY A 66 -6.60 -17.05 5.26
CA GLY A 66 -6.72 -15.65 5.66
C GLY A 66 -5.91 -14.70 4.79
N LEU A 67 -4.70 -15.09 4.41
CA LEU A 67 -3.80 -14.33 3.53
C LEU A 67 -4.44 -14.11 2.15
N HIS A 68 -4.78 -15.21 1.46
CA HIS A 68 -5.31 -15.13 0.09
C HIS A 68 -6.66 -14.42 0.03
N ARG A 69 -7.49 -14.58 1.06
CA ARG A 69 -8.73 -13.80 1.19
C ARG A 69 -8.43 -12.30 1.26
N ALA A 70 -7.45 -11.88 2.04
CA ALA A 70 -7.12 -10.46 2.19
C ALA A 70 -6.49 -9.88 0.92
N LEU A 71 -5.59 -10.63 0.27
CA LEU A 71 -4.97 -10.22 -1.00
C LEU A 71 -6.02 -10.09 -2.12
N LEU A 72 -6.89 -11.09 -2.26
CA LEU A 72 -7.96 -11.05 -3.27
C LEU A 72 -8.93 -9.88 -3.02
N ALA A 73 -9.30 -9.62 -1.77
CA ALA A 73 -10.13 -8.47 -1.41
C ALA A 73 -9.47 -7.13 -1.78
N ASN A 74 -8.14 -7.02 -1.58
CA ASN A 74 -7.40 -5.83 -2.00
C ASN A 74 -7.38 -5.71 -3.53
N ALA A 75 -7.14 -6.80 -4.27
CA ALA A 75 -7.13 -6.81 -5.73
C ALA A 75 -8.49 -6.36 -6.32
N ILE A 76 -9.59 -6.92 -5.81
CA ILE A 76 -10.95 -6.55 -6.24
C ILE A 76 -11.25 -5.08 -5.90
N LYS A 77 -10.91 -4.63 -4.68
CA LYS A 77 -11.12 -3.23 -4.29
C LYS A 77 -10.28 -2.28 -5.14
N GLY A 78 -9.02 -2.61 -5.39
CA GLY A 78 -8.11 -1.81 -6.23
C GLY A 78 -8.57 -1.70 -7.68
N SER A 79 -9.22 -2.74 -8.22
CA SER A 79 -9.79 -2.68 -9.57
C SER A 79 -10.97 -1.72 -9.69
N GLN A 80 -11.65 -1.41 -8.58
CA GLN A 80 -12.79 -0.47 -8.56
C GLN A 80 -12.35 0.95 -8.22
N GLN A 81 -11.47 1.08 -7.22
CA GLN A 81 -11.00 2.36 -6.67
C GLN A 81 -9.51 2.27 -6.36
N GLU A 82 -8.75 3.23 -6.84
CA GLU A 82 -7.34 3.34 -6.50
C GLU A 82 -7.14 3.55 -5.00
N PHE A 83 -6.08 2.92 -4.49
CA PHE A 83 -5.59 3.19 -3.14
C PHE A 83 -4.76 4.47 -3.16
N GLU A 84 -4.89 5.25 -2.11
CA GLU A 84 -4.15 6.49 -1.91
C GLU A 84 -3.34 6.42 -0.64
N ARG A 85 -2.11 6.94 -0.69
CA ARG A 85 -1.26 7.09 0.49
C ARG A 85 -0.47 8.39 0.42
N THR A 86 -0.61 9.19 1.46
CA THR A 86 0.07 10.47 1.57
C THR A 86 1.35 10.34 2.40
N VAL A 87 2.42 10.91 1.86
CA VAL A 87 3.73 11.02 2.50
C VAL A 87 4.07 12.49 2.66
N ILE A 88 4.56 12.87 3.84
CA ILE A 88 4.90 14.25 4.19
C ILE A 88 6.40 14.37 4.41
N ILE A 89 7.00 15.35 3.78
CA ILE A 89 8.40 15.72 3.95
C ILE A 89 8.46 16.91 4.91
N THR A 90 9.18 16.76 6.01
CA THR A 90 9.36 17.82 7.02
C THR A 90 10.83 18.20 7.09
N GLY A 91 11.15 19.46 6.97
CA GLY A 91 12.51 19.98 7.07
C GLY A 91 12.71 21.26 6.31
N LEU A 92 13.64 22.11 6.78
CA LEU A 92 13.98 23.35 6.10
C LEU A 92 14.68 23.04 4.77
N GLY A 93 14.13 23.52 3.65
CA GLY A 93 14.68 23.27 2.31
C GLY A 93 14.45 21.85 1.78
N PHE A 94 13.75 20.97 2.51
CA PHE A 94 13.42 19.64 2.02
C PHE A 94 12.24 19.72 1.07
N LYS A 95 12.40 19.11 -0.11
CA LYS A 95 11.36 19.09 -1.16
C LYS A 95 11.56 17.93 -2.11
N ALA A 96 10.47 17.55 -2.75
CA ALA A 96 10.47 16.64 -3.90
C ALA A 96 10.01 17.37 -5.16
N ALA A 97 10.58 17.02 -6.29
CA ALA A 97 10.18 17.49 -7.60
C ALA A 97 10.00 16.30 -8.55
N VAL A 98 8.90 16.28 -9.29
CA VAL A 98 8.61 15.25 -10.29
C VAL A 98 9.19 15.66 -11.63
N ALA A 99 9.93 14.76 -12.26
CA ALA A 99 10.45 14.91 -13.61
C ALA A 99 10.09 13.65 -14.43
N GLY A 100 8.90 13.65 -15.01
CA GLY A 100 8.36 12.49 -15.72
C GLY A 100 8.18 11.26 -14.82
N ALA A 101 8.85 10.16 -15.13
CA ALA A 101 8.80 8.93 -14.36
C ALA A 101 9.78 8.87 -13.16
N LYS A 102 10.50 9.97 -12.89
CA LYS A 102 11.46 10.08 -11.78
C LYS A 102 11.03 11.17 -10.82
N VAL A 103 11.31 10.95 -9.55
CA VAL A 103 11.13 11.94 -8.48
C VAL A 103 12.49 12.25 -7.91
N THR A 104 12.86 13.52 -7.95
CA THR A 104 14.10 14.01 -7.38
C THR A 104 13.85 14.60 -6.00
N PHE A 105 14.47 14.03 -5.00
CA PHE A 105 14.35 14.45 -3.60
C PHE A 105 15.55 15.30 -3.17
N SER A 106 15.29 16.46 -2.61
CA SER A 106 16.27 17.30 -1.89
C SER A 106 15.99 17.16 -0.40
N LEU A 107 16.81 16.39 0.31
CA LEU A 107 16.57 15.99 1.71
C LEU A 107 17.70 16.43 2.65
N GLY A 108 18.46 17.48 2.30
CA GLY A 108 19.57 17.97 3.10
C GLY A 108 20.83 17.10 3.05
N PHE A 109 20.96 16.27 2.03
CA PHE A 109 22.21 15.63 1.65
C PHE A 109 23.01 16.54 0.70
N SER A 110 24.31 16.29 0.52
CA SER A 110 25.17 17.00 -0.43
C SER A 110 24.75 16.77 -1.89
N HIS A 111 24.00 15.71 -2.18
CA HIS A 111 23.48 15.34 -3.48
C HIS A 111 21.96 15.18 -3.47
N LYS A 112 21.32 15.26 -4.62
CA LYS A 112 19.91 14.94 -4.80
C LYS A 112 19.75 13.44 -4.96
N ILE A 113 18.64 12.89 -4.49
CA ILE A 113 18.33 11.47 -4.63
C ILE A 113 17.24 11.34 -5.69
N ASP A 114 17.54 10.61 -6.76
CA ASP A 114 16.58 10.29 -7.81
C ASP A 114 15.94 8.95 -7.51
N PHE A 115 14.61 8.93 -7.47
CA PHE A 115 13.79 7.75 -7.25
C PHE A 115 12.95 7.48 -8.50
N ALA A 116 13.11 6.29 -9.10
CA ALA A 116 12.32 5.86 -10.24
C ALA A 116 10.94 5.35 -9.76
N LEU A 117 9.86 5.92 -10.31
CA LEU A 117 8.51 5.47 -10.03
C LEU A 117 8.14 4.30 -10.95
N PRO A 118 7.56 3.21 -10.40
CA PRO A 118 6.90 2.19 -11.21
C PRO A 118 5.76 2.79 -12.04
N LYS A 119 5.52 2.24 -13.23
CA LYS A 119 4.49 2.73 -14.17
C LYS A 119 3.05 2.68 -13.61
N GLU A 120 2.81 1.78 -12.66
CA GLU A 120 1.51 1.54 -12.03
C GLU A 120 1.19 2.50 -10.88
N ILE A 121 2.13 3.40 -10.57
CA ILE A 121 1.96 4.40 -9.51
C ILE A 121 1.87 5.79 -10.12
N SER A 122 0.80 6.49 -9.82
CA SER A 122 0.66 7.92 -10.08
C SER A 122 1.07 8.71 -8.83
N LEU A 123 1.71 9.84 -9.03
CA LEU A 123 2.17 10.73 -7.97
C LEU A 123 1.69 12.15 -8.23
N GLU A 124 1.03 12.70 -7.25
CA GLU A 124 0.69 14.12 -7.18
C GLU A 124 1.57 14.79 -6.12
N VAL A 125 2.19 15.90 -6.47
CA VAL A 125 3.05 16.67 -5.57
C VAL A 125 2.43 18.05 -5.37
N ASP A 126 2.34 18.48 -4.13
CA ASP A 126 1.86 19.80 -3.80
C ASP A 126 2.84 20.89 -4.29
N LYS A 127 2.36 22.13 -4.44
CA LYS A 127 3.16 23.29 -4.89
C LYS A 127 4.40 23.54 -4.03
N THR A 128 4.36 23.16 -2.76
CA THR A 128 5.50 23.27 -1.83
C THR A 128 6.55 22.16 -2.03
N GLY A 129 6.21 21.07 -2.71
CA GLY A 129 7.06 19.88 -2.85
C GLY A 129 7.21 19.08 -1.55
N GLN A 130 6.36 19.33 -0.54
CA GLN A 130 6.46 18.68 0.77
C GLN A 130 5.37 17.63 1.01
N ARG A 131 4.26 17.69 0.29
CA ARG A 131 3.17 16.71 0.37
C ARG A 131 3.11 15.90 -0.92
N LEU A 132 3.23 14.61 -0.79
CA LEU A 132 3.27 13.65 -1.88
C LEU A 132 2.10 12.69 -1.72
N ILE A 133 1.25 12.61 -2.74
CA ILE A 133 0.09 11.73 -2.77
C ILE A 133 0.34 10.67 -3.82
N PHE A 134 0.58 9.44 -3.35
CA PHE A 134 0.77 8.27 -4.20
C PHE A 134 -0.56 7.56 -4.40
N LYS A 135 -0.88 7.18 -5.63
CA LYS A 135 -2.09 6.43 -5.99
C LYS A 135 -1.73 5.22 -6.85
N SER A 136 -2.37 4.10 -6.57
CA SER A 136 -2.22 2.86 -7.36
C SER A 136 -3.43 1.96 -7.19
N SER A 137 -3.70 1.12 -8.17
CA SER A 137 -4.65 0.01 -8.07
C SER A 137 -4.10 -1.13 -7.21
N ASP A 138 -2.77 -1.29 -7.15
CA ASP A 138 -2.11 -2.28 -6.32
C ASP A 138 -1.70 -1.70 -4.96
N ARG A 139 -2.35 -2.19 -3.90
CA ARG A 139 -2.08 -1.79 -2.52
C ARG A 139 -0.69 -2.21 -2.03
N GLU A 140 -0.20 -3.37 -2.48
CA GLU A 140 1.07 -3.91 -2.07
C GLU A 140 2.22 -3.09 -2.66
N LEU A 141 2.19 -2.87 -3.97
CA LEU A 141 3.16 -2.04 -4.68
C LEU A 141 3.17 -0.60 -4.12
N LEU A 142 1.99 -0.02 -3.87
CA LEU A 142 1.86 1.29 -3.26
C LEU A 142 2.53 1.35 -1.88
N GLY A 143 2.29 0.33 -1.04
CA GLY A 143 2.88 0.22 0.28
C GLY A 143 4.41 0.10 0.24
N LEU A 144 4.93 -0.72 -0.69
CA LEU A 144 6.36 -0.91 -0.90
C LEU A 144 7.04 0.40 -1.29
N VAL A 145 6.52 1.08 -2.32
CA VAL A 145 7.11 2.34 -2.82
C VAL A 145 7.07 3.44 -1.75
N CYS A 146 5.95 3.60 -1.05
CA CYS A 146 5.86 4.58 0.04
C CYS A 146 6.84 4.27 1.18
N SER A 147 7.08 2.98 1.48
CA SER A 147 8.07 2.56 2.48
C SER A 147 9.51 2.84 2.04
N GLN A 148 9.83 2.60 0.77
CA GLN A 148 11.13 2.92 0.17
C GLN A 148 11.39 4.43 0.20
N VAL A 149 10.41 5.24 -0.18
CA VAL A 149 10.51 6.71 -0.13
C VAL A 149 10.74 7.18 1.32
N ARG A 150 10.00 6.63 2.28
CA ARG A 150 10.22 6.95 3.71
C ARG A 150 11.63 6.56 4.19
N ALA A 151 12.16 5.46 3.70
CA ALA A 151 13.49 4.97 4.06
C ALA A 151 14.64 5.87 3.55
N LEU A 152 14.41 6.71 2.53
CA LEU A 152 15.43 7.65 2.03
C LEU A 152 15.91 8.61 3.14
N ARG A 153 15.01 9.09 3.97
CA ARG A 153 15.33 9.86 5.17
C ARG A 153 14.23 9.70 6.22
N PRO A 154 14.35 8.71 7.11
CA PRO A 154 13.36 8.49 8.17
C PRO A 154 13.31 9.68 9.12
N PRO A 155 12.15 9.92 9.77
CA PRO A 155 11.96 11.07 10.64
C PRO A 155 12.84 11.00 11.89
N GLU A 156 13.50 12.09 12.19
CA GLU A 156 14.34 12.24 13.38
C GLU A 156 13.49 12.46 14.64
N PRO A 157 13.87 11.86 15.80
CA PRO A 157 13.06 11.94 17.01
C PRO A 157 13.14 13.28 17.75
N TYR A 158 14.04 14.20 17.41
CA TYR A 158 14.19 15.50 18.10
C TYR A 158 13.37 16.61 17.41
N LYS A 159 13.70 16.93 16.17
CA LYS A 159 13.01 17.97 15.38
C LYS A 159 11.87 17.42 14.53
N GLY A 160 11.84 16.11 14.30
CA GLY A 160 10.88 15.44 13.42
C GLY A 160 11.15 15.72 11.94
N THR A 161 12.39 16.10 11.59
CA THR A 161 12.81 16.30 10.21
C THR A 161 12.99 14.97 9.50
N GLY A 162 12.51 14.86 8.27
CA GLY A 162 12.55 13.63 7.49
C GLY A 162 11.24 13.38 6.75
N ILE A 163 11.08 12.18 6.28
CA ILE A 163 9.90 11.71 5.53
C ILE A 163 9.06 10.82 6.44
N LYS A 164 7.78 11.16 6.60
CA LYS A 164 6.83 10.39 7.40
C LYS A 164 5.54 10.14 6.62
N PHE A 165 4.78 9.15 7.04
CA PHE A 165 3.38 9.01 6.60
C PHE A 165 2.50 10.07 7.26
N GLU A 166 1.42 10.47 6.60
CA GLU A 166 0.49 11.47 7.13
C GLU A 166 -0.07 11.06 8.50
N ASN A 167 -0.41 9.80 8.68
CA ASN A 167 -0.97 9.26 9.92
C ASN A 167 0.10 8.83 10.94
N GLU A 168 1.39 9.05 10.64
CA GLU A 168 2.48 8.64 11.51
C GLU A 168 2.76 9.70 12.58
N VAL A 169 2.56 9.34 13.85
CA VAL A 169 2.87 10.17 14.99
C VAL A 169 4.31 9.90 15.42
N ILE A 170 5.18 10.93 15.32
CA ILE A 170 6.57 10.83 15.75
C ILE A 170 6.66 11.27 17.21
N VAL A 171 7.02 10.34 18.08
CA VAL A 171 7.31 10.66 19.49
C VAL A 171 8.59 11.46 19.57
N ARG A 172 8.50 12.74 19.92
CA ARG A 172 9.66 13.64 20.03
C ARG A 172 10.28 13.53 21.41
N LYS A 173 11.61 13.45 21.43
CA LYS A 173 12.40 13.50 22.67
C LYS A 173 12.79 14.95 22.97
N ALA A 174 12.81 15.32 24.25
CA ALA A 174 13.37 16.59 24.68
C ALA A 174 14.89 16.60 24.39
N GLY A 175 15.37 17.68 23.77
CA GLY A 175 16.82 17.90 23.62
C GLY A 175 17.45 18.24 24.97
N LYS A 176 18.79 18.37 24.98
CA LYS A 176 19.50 18.87 26.17
C LYS A 176 18.99 20.27 26.49
N THR A 177 18.40 20.45 27.66
CA THR A 177 18.18 21.77 28.24
C THR A 177 19.56 22.40 28.44
N LYS A 178 19.78 23.65 27.97
CA LYS A 178 20.95 24.41 28.39
C LYS A 178 20.90 24.48 29.92
N ALA A 179 21.86 23.90 30.59
CA ALA A 179 22.06 24.22 32.01
C ALA A 179 22.26 25.73 32.04
N SER A 180 21.37 26.44 32.74
CA SER A 180 21.58 27.84 33.08
C SER A 180 22.84 27.92 33.93
N ALA A 181 23.88 28.51 33.38
CA ALA A 181 25.05 28.93 34.14
C ALA A 181 24.67 30.07 35.06
#